data_b0d07dd8a02a190f8541ab335ddd6fc6
#
_entry.id   b0d07dd8a02a190f8541ab335ddd6fc6
#
_cell.length_a   1.000
_cell.length_b   1.000
_cell.length_c   1.000
_cell.angle_alpha   90.00
_cell.angle_beta   90.00
_cell.angle_gamma   90.00
#
_symmetry.space_group_name_H-M   'P 1'
#
loop_
_entity.id
_entity.type
_entity.pdbx_description
1 polymer ?
#
loop_
_entity_poly.entity_id
_entity_poly.type
_entity_poly.pdbx_seq_one_letter_code
_entity_poly.pdbx_strand_id
1 'polypeptide(L)'
;ASAAGLLMLARGGNAVDAALATAITLTVVEPCMNGIGGDAFAIIWDGQRMHGLNASGRAPRRWTAEHFSRYEAMPPRGWDSVTVPGTVSAWRALSDRFGSVPFAELFEPALRYARHGYMVSPTVHRQWQAQVAELLPQPGYREAFAPEGRAYCRQQGRRLLPRRAGHRHRRPCTPYRRADR
;
A
#
# COMPACT_ATOMS: atom_id res chain seq x y z
N ALA A 1 -4.25 5.05 9.06
CA ALA A 1 -3.02 5.72 8.60
C ALA A 1 -2.80 7.05 9.31
N SER A 2 -3.80 7.95 9.41
CA SER A 2 -3.66 9.27 10.07
C SER A 2 -3.10 9.19 11.49
N ALA A 3 -3.50 8.19 12.27
CA ALA A 3 -2.95 7.96 13.61
C ALA A 3 -1.42 7.68 13.61
N ALA A 4 -0.88 7.12 12.51
CA ALA A 4 0.56 6.93 12.38
C ALA A 4 1.30 8.27 12.22
N GLY A 5 0.75 9.18 11.43
CA GLY A 5 1.29 10.55 11.30
C GLY A 5 1.23 11.32 12.62
N LEU A 6 0.08 11.28 13.31
CA LEU A 6 -0.06 11.90 14.63
C LEU A 6 0.93 11.34 15.65
N LEU A 7 1.21 10.04 15.61
CA LEU A 7 2.20 9.42 16.49
C LEU A 7 3.60 9.99 16.23
N MET A 8 3.98 10.21 14.97
CA MET A 8 5.29 10.81 14.65
C MET A 8 5.37 12.26 15.17
N LEU A 9 4.32 13.06 14.97
CA LEU A 9 4.28 14.42 15.53
C LEU A 9 4.37 14.42 17.08
N ALA A 10 3.65 13.50 17.74
CA ALA A 10 3.69 13.36 19.19
C ALA A 10 5.07 12.93 19.73
N ARG A 11 5.89 12.28 18.90
CA ARG A 11 7.27 11.89 19.21
C ARG A 11 8.31 12.97 18.88
N GLY A 12 7.86 14.17 18.45
CA GLY A 12 8.75 15.26 18.07
C GLY A 12 9.20 15.25 16.61
N GLY A 13 8.63 14.38 15.79
CA GLY A 13 8.83 14.38 14.34
C GLY A 13 8.18 15.59 13.67
N ASN A 14 8.60 15.90 12.46
CA ASN A 14 8.06 17.00 11.67
C ASN A 14 6.95 16.55 10.70
N ALA A 15 6.44 17.48 9.89
CA ALA A 15 5.36 17.20 8.92
C ALA A 15 5.75 16.15 7.87
N VAL A 16 7.04 16.09 7.48
CA VAL A 16 7.52 15.09 6.52
C VAL A 16 7.53 13.69 7.15
N ASP A 17 8.00 13.57 8.40
CA ASP A 17 7.95 12.30 9.14
C ASP A 17 6.51 11.80 9.29
N ALA A 18 5.59 12.70 9.62
CA ALA A 18 4.17 12.38 9.75
C ALA A 18 3.56 11.92 8.42
N ALA A 19 3.86 12.61 7.32
CA ALA A 19 3.40 12.25 5.99
C ALA A 19 3.95 10.89 5.55
N LEU A 20 5.26 10.65 5.76
CA LEU A 20 5.90 9.38 5.42
C LEU A 20 5.33 8.21 6.22
N ALA A 21 5.21 8.32 7.55
CA ALA A 21 4.63 7.27 8.37
C ALA A 21 3.17 6.97 7.98
N THR A 22 2.41 8.00 7.59
CA THR A 22 1.04 7.84 7.06
C THR A 22 1.04 7.10 5.74
N ALA A 23 1.88 7.50 4.77
CA ALA A 23 1.99 6.87 3.45
C ALA A 23 2.44 5.40 3.56
N ILE A 24 3.46 5.12 4.36
CA ILE A 24 3.93 3.76 4.65
C ILE A 24 2.81 2.92 5.25
N THR A 25 2.05 3.48 6.19
CA THR A 25 0.94 2.76 6.83
C THR A 25 -0.21 2.49 5.85
N LEU A 26 -0.49 3.39 4.90
CA LEU A 26 -1.51 3.21 3.87
C LEU A 26 -1.25 1.97 3.01
N THR A 27 0.00 1.63 2.72
CA THR A 27 0.31 0.41 1.94
C THR A 27 -0.15 -0.89 2.62
N VAL A 28 -0.36 -0.85 3.93
CA VAL A 28 -0.87 -1.98 4.71
C VAL A 28 -2.39 -1.91 4.89
N VAL A 29 -2.92 -0.72 5.24
CA VAL A 29 -4.32 -0.58 5.65
C VAL A 29 -5.27 -0.24 4.49
N GLU A 30 -4.72 0.14 3.32
CA GLU A 30 -5.46 0.43 2.10
C GLU A 30 -4.75 -0.18 0.87
N PRO A 31 -4.53 -1.50 0.83
CA PRO A 31 -3.73 -2.15 -0.20
C PRO A 31 -4.37 -2.15 -1.59
N CYS A 32 -5.63 -1.78 -1.70
CA CYS A 32 -6.33 -1.64 -2.98
C CYS A 32 -5.95 -0.38 -3.76
N MET A 33 -5.34 0.63 -3.10
CA MET A 33 -4.96 1.89 -3.72
C MET A 33 -3.48 2.24 -3.50
N ASN A 34 -2.82 1.62 -2.53
CA ASN A 34 -1.45 1.93 -2.14
C ASN A 34 -0.58 0.68 -2.09
N GLY A 35 0.68 0.81 -2.51
CA GLY A 35 1.64 -0.30 -2.49
C GLY A 35 3.09 0.16 -2.55
N ILE A 36 3.98 -0.66 -2.01
CA ILE A 36 5.43 -0.41 -2.04
C ILE A 36 6.04 -0.62 -3.43
N GLY A 37 5.32 -1.27 -4.33
CA GLY A 37 5.72 -1.54 -5.71
C GLY A 37 5.30 -0.45 -6.70
N GLY A 38 4.72 0.65 -6.24
CA GLY A 38 4.24 1.75 -7.05
C GLY A 38 5.22 2.92 -7.13
N ASP A 39 4.65 4.10 -7.20
CA ASP A 39 5.31 5.39 -7.33
C ASP A 39 5.01 6.31 -6.13
N ALA A 40 5.68 7.46 -6.09
CA ALA A 40 5.36 8.53 -5.17
C ALA A 40 5.77 9.88 -5.76
N PHE A 41 4.97 10.88 -5.43
CA PHE A 41 5.22 12.27 -5.77
C PHE A 41 5.10 13.11 -4.50
N ALA A 42 5.92 14.13 -4.38
CA ALA A 42 5.86 15.04 -3.25
C ALA A 42 6.14 16.47 -3.66
N ILE A 43 5.44 17.40 -3.02
CA ILE A 43 5.73 18.82 -3.04
C ILE A 43 5.87 19.25 -1.58
N ILE A 44 7.00 19.88 -1.24
CA ILE A 44 7.33 20.33 0.11
C ILE A 44 7.67 21.79 0.08
N TRP A 45 7.07 22.55 0.97
CA TRP A 45 7.45 23.92 1.30
C TRP A 45 8.28 23.93 2.59
N ASP A 46 9.53 24.39 2.53
CA ASP A 46 10.45 24.40 3.68
C ASP A 46 10.46 25.72 4.47
N GLY A 47 9.54 26.61 4.13
CA GLY A 47 9.47 27.97 4.69
C GLY A 47 10.12 29.02 3.80
N GLN A 48 10.94 28.65 2.83
CA GLN A 48 11.65 29.54 1.92
C GLN A 48 11.39 29.23 0.45
N ARG A 49 11.37 27.97 0.08
CA ARG A 49 11.17 27.53 -1.30
C ARG A 49 10.40 26.22 -1.39
N MET A 50 9.87 25.98 -2.56
CA MET A 50 9.17 24.74 -2.90
C MET A 50 10.16 23.71 -3.45
N HIS A 51 10.03 22.47 -2.96
CA HIS A 51 10.78 21.30 -3.43
C HIS A 51 9.82 20.29 -4.04
N GLY A 52 10.12 19.84 -5.23
CA GLY A 52 9.39 18.77 -5.90
C GLY A 52 10.19 17.46 -5.90
N LEU A 53 9.50 16.34 -5.74
CA LEU A 53 10.05 15.00 -5.95
C LEU A 53 9.13 14.23 -6.89
N ASN A 54 9.72 13.68 -7.95
CA ASN A 54 9.06 12.73 -8.84
C ASN A 54 9.78 11.39 -8.72
N ALA A 55 9.08 10.40 -8.20
CA ALA A 55 9.53 9.01 -8.11
C ALA A 55 8.52 8.08 -8.79
N SER A 56 8.12 8.44 -10.01
CA SER A 56 7.25 7.60 -10.87
C SER A 56 7.89 6.25 -11.24
N GLY A 57 9.18 6.10 -10.98
CA GLY A 57 9.96 4.95 -11.41
C GLY A 57 10.41 5.06 -12.87
N ARG A 58 11.43 4.32 -13.21
CA ARG A 58 11.98 4.29 -14.58
C ARG A 58 11.23 3.23 -15.39
N ALA A 59 11.08 3.48 -16.68
CA ALA A 59 10.65 2.45 -17.61
C ALA A 59 11.68 1.30 -17.63
N PRO A 60 11.25 0.03 -17.56
CA PRO A 60 12.15 -1.10 -17.79
C PRO A 60 12.87 -0.98 -19.14
N ARG A 61 14.15 -1.38 -19.21
CA ARG A 61 14.93 -1.28 -20.45
C ARG A 61 14.34 -2.05 -21.63
N ARG A 62 13.54 -3.08 -21.36
CA ARG A 62 12.84 -3.87 -22.38
C ARG A 62 11.61 -3.17 -22.95
N TRP A 63 11.17 -2.07 -22.38
CA TRP A 63 10.03 -1.29 -22.86
C TRP A 63 10.47 -0.41 -24.03
N THR A 64 10.28 -0.94 -25.23
CA THR A 64 10.53 -0.26 -26.49
C THR A 64 9.23 -0.02 -27.23
N ALA A 65 9.21 0.85 -28.23
CA ALA A 65 8.04 1.04 -29.08
C ALA A 65 7.61 -0.29 -29.76
N GLU A 66 8.57 -1.12 -30.17
CA GLU A 66 8.33 -2.44 -30.74
C GLU A 66 7.65 -3.37 -29.73
N HIS A 67 8.12 -3.39 -28.46
CA HIS A 67 7.50 -4.19 -27.40
C HIS A 67 6.02 -3.85 -27.21
N PHE A 68 5.64 -2.57 -27.34
CA PHE A 68 4.27 -2.11 -27.14
C PHE A 68 3.45 -2.10 -28.42
N SER A 69 4.01 -2.31 -29.62
CA SER A 69 3.27 -2.32 -30.89
C SER A 69 2.17 -3.39 -30.97
N ARG A 70 2.21 -4.40 -30.10
CA ARG A 70 1.18 -5.44 -29.94
C ARG A 70 -0.11 -4.97 -29.22
N TYR A 71 -0.09 -3.79 -28.64
CA TYR A 71 -1.21 -3.22 -27.92
C TYR A 71 -1.78 -2.02 -28.68
N GLU A 72 -3.09 -1.92 -28.76
CA GLU A 72 -3.77 -0.72 -29.27
C GLU A 72 -3.69 0.46 -28.30
N ALA A 73 -3.63 0.15 -26.99
CA ALA A 73 -3.48 1.12 -25.91
C ALA A 73 -2.64 0.52 -24.78
N MET A 74 -2.05 1.35 -23.94
CA MET A 74 -1.28 0.92 -22.79
C MET A 74 -2.11 -0.01 -21.89
N PRO A 75 -1.67 -1.23 -21.57
CA PRO A 75 -2.44 -2.14 -20.72
C PRO A 75 -2.57 -1.56 -19.30
N PRO A 76 -3.78 -1.52 -18.71
CA PRO A 76 -3.99 -0.97 -17.37
C PRO A 76 -3.52 -1.90 -16.25
N ARG A 77 -3.22 -3.15 -16.56
CA ARG A 77 -2.83 -4.20 -15.60
C ARG A 77 -1.72 -5.09 -16.16
N GLY A 78 -1.06 -5.81 -15.25
CA GLY A 78 -0.02 -6.76 -15.60
C GLY A 78 1.38 -6.14 -15.63
N TRP A 79 2.37 -6.94 -16.04
CA TRP A 79 3.78 -6.55 -15.98
C TRP A 79 4.14 -5.37 -16.88
N ASP A 80 3.41 -5.21 -17.99
CA ASP A 80 3.67 -4.14 -18.95
C ASP A 80 3.08 -2.78 -18.53
N SER A 81 2.41 -2.73 -17.38
CA SER A 81 1.93 -1.48 -16.75
C SER A 81 2.74 -1.07 -15.52
N VAL A 82 3.76 -1.87 -15.12
CA VAL A 82 4.50 -1.65 -13.87
C VAL A 82 5.90 -1.15 -14.18
N THR A 83 6.20 0.09 -13.80
CA THR A 83 7.55 0.67 -13.86
C THR A 83 8.47 0.05 -12.80
N VAL A 84 9.77 0.35 -12.86
CA VAL A 84 10.67 0.04 -11.73
C VAL A 84 10.18 0.81 -10.51
N PRO A 85 9.87 0.13 -9.38
CA PRO A 85 9.24 0.79 -8.23
C PRO A 85 10.04 1.97 -7.68
N GLY A 86 9.37 3.11 -7.52
CA GLY A 86 9.97 4.35 -7.03
C GLY A 86 9.59 4.73 -5.61
N THR A 87 8.49 4.18 -5.07
CA THR A 87 7.88 4.58 -3.79
C THR A 87 8.88 4.57 -2.62
N VAL A 88 9.57 3.45 -2.40
CA VAL A 88 10.47 3.30 -1.23
C VAL A 88 11.69 4.22 -1.36
N SER A 89 12.22 4.39 -2.58
CA SER A 89 13.32 5.33 -2.82
C SER A 89 12.90 6.78 -2.57
N ALA A 90 11.65 7.12 -2.90
CA ALA A 90 11.08 8.43 -2.58
C ALA A 90 11.01 8.65 -1.06
N TRP A 91 10.46 7.70 -0.32
CA TRP A 91 10.40 7.80 1.14
C TRP A 91 11.77 7.99 1.76
N ARG A 92 12.76 7.22 1.28
CA ARG A 92 14.13 7.35 1.75
C ARG A 92 14.70 8.73 1.44
N ALA A 93 14.58 9.22 0.22
CA ALA A 93 15.07 10.53 -0.19
C ALA A 93 14.43 11.68 0.59
N LEU A 94 13.12 11.60 0.86
CA LEU A 94 12.40 12.60 1.65
C LEU A 94 12.80 12.56 3.12
N SER A 95 12.95 11.38 3.71
CA SER A 95 13.41 11.21 5.08
C SER A 95 14.84 11.73 5.27
N ASP A 96 15.76 11.39 4.37
CA ASP A 96 17.16 11.81 4.47
C ASP A 96 17.32 13.32 4.34
N ARG A 97 16.46 13.97 3.56
CA ARG A 97 16.59 15.41 3.30
C ARG A 97 15.81 16.29 4.26
N PHE A 98 14.65 15.86 4.69
CA PHE A 98 13.69 16.70 5.41
C PHE A 98 13.19 16.07 6.71
N GLY A 99 13.44 14.77 6.93
CA GLY A 99 13.00 14.08 8.14
C GLY A 99 13.84 14.41 9.36
N SER A 100 13.27 14.23 10.52
CA SER A 100 13.92 14.37 11.84
C SER A 100 13.88 13.06 12.64
N VAL A 101 13.00 12.13 12.28
CA VAL A 101 12.86 10.82 12.91
C VAL A 101 13.68 9.78 12.12
N PRO A 102 14.38 8.84 12.78
CA PRO A 102 15.07 7.75 12.09
C PRO A 102 14.14 7.01 11.13
N PHE A 103 14.59 6.78 9.89
CA PHE A 103 13.77 6.19 8.82
C PHE A 103 13.09 4.88 9.23
N ALA A 104 13.78 4.03 9.98
CA ALA A 104 13.24 2.75 10.44
C ALA A 104 12.01 2.91 11.36
N GLU A 105 11.95 3.96 12.17
CA GLU A 105 10.86 4.20 13.11
C GLU A 105 9.56 4.60 12.39
N LEU A 106 9.65 5.19 11.20
CA LEU A 106 8.49 5.53 10.38
C LEU A 106 7.66 4.30 9.98
N PHE A 107 8.27 3.11 9.97
CA PHE A 107 7.62 1.86 9.63
C PHE A 107 6.91 1.19 10.81
N GLU A 108 7.19 1.56 12.05
CA GLU A 108 6.63 0.90 13.23
C GLU A 108 5.10 0.74 13.21
N PRO A 109 4.30 1.78 12.87
CA PRO A 109 2.84 1.64 12.83
C PRO A 109 2.39 0.64 11.76
N ALA A 110 2.99 0.66 10.56
CA ALA A 110 2.69 -0.25 9.48
C ALA A 110 3.05 -1.70 9.86
N LEU A 111 4.24 -1.92 10.42
CA LEU A 111 4.69 -3.23 10.91
C LEU A 111 3.79 -3.79 12.00
N ARG A 112 3.29 -2.93 12.91
CA ARG A 112 2.30 -3.32 13.91
C ARG A 112 1.03 -3.86 13.27
N TYR A 113 0.46 -3.14 12.29
CA TYR A 113 -0.72 -3.59 11.55
C TYR A 113 -0.45 -4.85 10.75
N ALA A 114 0.69 -4.95 10.09
CA ALA A 114 1.06 -6.13 9.31
C ALA A 114 1.22 -7.39 10.20
N ARG A 115 1.76 -7.24 11.41
CA ARG A 115 1.97 -8.36 12.35
C ARG A 115 0.71 -8.77 13.09
N HIS A 116 -0.05 -7.80 13.56
CA HIS A 116 -1.20 -8.05 14.47
C HIS A 116 -2.55 -7.98 13.76
N GLY A 117 -2.56 -7.49 12.53
CA GLY A 117 -3.78 -7.27 11.76
C GLY A 117 -4.47 -5.96 12.14
N TYR A 118 -5.49 -5.61 11.37
CA TYR A 118 -6.31 -4.44 11.58
C TYR A 118 -7.74 -4.69 11.09
N MET A 119 -8.68 -3.85 11.51
CA MET A 119 -10.04 -3.87 10.99
C MET A 119 -10.10 -3.10 9.68
N VAL A 120 -10.44 -3.80 8.60
CA VAL A 120 -10.63 -3.17 7.29
C VAL A 120 -11.91 -2.32 7.34
N SER A 121 -11.81 -1.05 6.94
CA SER A 121 -12.99 -0.18 6.90
C SER A 121 -13.98 -0.65 5.82
N PRO A 122 -15.29 -0.37 5.99
CA PRO A 122 -16.28 -0.74 4.98
C PRO A 122 -15.99 -0.17 3.58
N THR A 123 -15.42 1.02 3.50
CA THR A 123 -15.02 1.66 2.23
C THR A 123 -13.88 0.90 1.57
N VAL A 124 -12.81 0.63 2.29
CA VAL A 124 -11.65 -0.13 1.77
C VAL A 124 -12.08 -1.54 1.38
N HIS A 125 -12.90 -2.21 2.20
CA HIS A 125 -13.42 -3.54 1.86
C HIS A 125 -14.20 -3.53 0.53
N ARG A 126 -15.09 -2.55 0.34
CA ARG A 126 -15.89 -2.43 -0.89
C ARG A 126 -15.00 -2.18 -2.12
N GLN A 127 -14.03 -1.26 -2.03
CA GLN A 127 -13.08 -0.97 -3.11
C GLN A 127 -12.22 -2.18 -3.45
N TRP A 128 -11.72 -2.87 -2.42
CA TRP A 128 -10.93 -4.08 -2.58
C TRP A 128 -11.74 -5.19 -3.24
N GLN A 129 -12.98 -5.44 -2.75
CA GLN A 129 -13.86 -6.45 -3.30
C GLN A 129 -14.21 -6.19 -4.78
N ALA A 130 -14.36 -4.94 -5.19
CA ALA A 130 -14.64 -4.58 -6.57
C ALA A 130 -13.49 -4.95 -7.54
N GLN A 131 -12.25 -5.03 -7.05
CA GLN A 131 -11.07 -5.38 -7.85
C GLN A 131 -10.79 -6.89 -7.90
N VAL A 132 -11.42 -7.69 -7.04
CA VAL A 132 -11.09 -9.11 -6.89
C VAL A 132 -11.28 -9.88 -8.19
N ALA A 133 -12.40 -9.70 -8.89
CA ALA A 133 -12.69 -10.44 -10.11
C ALA A 133 -11.65 -10.16 -11.21
N GLU A 134 -11.23 -8.91 -11.35
CA GLU A 134 -10.22 -8.48 -12.32
C GLU A 134 -8.82 -8.98 -11.98
N LEU A 135 -8.45 -8.94 -10.69
CA LEU A 135 -7.09 -9.21 -10.24
C LEU A 135 -6.84 -10.68 -9.85
N LEU A 136 -7.90 -11.47 -9.65
CA LEU A 136 -7.77 -12.87 -9.23
C LEU A 136 -6.92 -13.74 -10.17
N PRO A 137 -6.91 -13.51 -11.51
CA PRO A 137 -6.03 -14.23 -12.44
C PRO A 137 -4.55 -13.83 -12.33
N GLN A 138 -4.23 -12.70 -11.69
CA GLN A 138 -2.84 -12.24 -11.56
C GLN A 138 -2.04 -13.16 -10.61
N PRO A 139 -0.79 -13.53 -10.99
CA PRO A 139 0.04 -14.40 -10.17
C PRO A 139 0.22 -13.88 -8.74
N GLY A 140 -0.06 -14.71 -7.74
CA GLY A 140 0.11 -14.40 -6.32
C GLY A 140 -0.99 -13.51 -5.71
N TYR A 141 -1.93 -12.98 -6.51
CA TYR A 141 -2.99 -12.12 -5.98
C TYR A 141 -3.94 -12.89 -5.06
N ARG A 142 -4.35 -14.09 -5.45
CA ARG A 142 -5.23 -14.96 -4.64
C ARG A 142 -4.63 -15.20 -3.26
N GLU A 143 -3.39 -15.63 -3.21
CA GLU A 143 -2.70 -15.99 -1.97
C GLU A 143 -2.46 -14.77 -1.09
N ALA A 144 -2.17 -13.63 -1.71
CA ALA A 144 -1.82 -12.41 -1.01
C ALA A 144 -3.04 -11.62 -0.54
N PHE A 145 -4.04 -11.47 -1.38
CA PHE A 145 -5.10 -10.47 -1.21
C PHE A 145 -6.51 -11.05 -1.19
N ALA A 146 -6.73 -12.25 -1.70
CA ALA A 146 -8.06 -12.86 -1.77
C ALA A 146 -8.03 -14.39 -1.59
N PRO A 147 -7.49 -14.95 -0.49
CA PRO A 147 -7.25 -16.39 -0.33
C PRO A 147 -8.52 -17.23 -0.42
N GLU A 148 -9.69 -16.66 -0.09
CA GLU A 148 -11.00 -17.30 -0.22
C GLU A 148 -11.75 -16.82 -1.47
N GLY A 149 -11.06 -16.19 -2.44
CA GLY A 149 -11.68 -15.59 -3.63
C GLY A 149 -12.45 -14.30 -3.35
N ARG A 150 -12.26 -13.69 -2.19
CA ARG A 150 -12.91 -12.44 -1.77
C ARG A 150 -11.97 -11.57 -0.94
N ALA A 151 -12.26 -10.25 -0.90
CA ALA A 151 -11.52 -9.31 -0.09
C ALA A 151 -11.64 -9.61 1.42
N TYR A 152 -10.61 -9.27 2.17
CA TYR A 152 -10.66 -9.38 3.63
C TYR A 152 -11.65 -8.37 4.22
N CYS A 153 -12.42 -8.80 5.20
CA CYS A 153 -13.18 -7.90 6.08
C CYS A 153 -12.41 -7.58 7.37
N ARG A 154 -11.44 -8.45 7.73
CA ARG A 154 -10.47 -8.25 8.80
C ARG A 154 -9.15 -8.81 8.33
N GLN A 155 -8.18 -7.96 8.05
CA GLN A 155 -6.84 -8.41 7.74
C GLN A 155 -6.18 -8.83 9.06
N GLN A 156 -5.91 -10.11 9.18
CA GLN A 156 -5.09 -10.63 10.26
C GLN A 156 -3.63 -10.51 9.83
N GLY A 157 -2.78 -10.05 10.74
CA GLY A 157 -1.35 -10.03 10.51
C GLY A 157 -0.89 -11.38 9.95
N ARG A 158 -0.26 -11.35 8.80
CA ARG A 158 0.39 -12.53 8.26
C ARG A 158 1.52 -12.90 9.19
N ARG A 159 1.42 -14.04 9.87
CA ARG A 159 2.62 -14.75 10.27
C ARG A 159 3.29 -15.22 8.98
N LEU A 160 4.45 -14.67 8.67
CA LEU A 160 5.36 -15.16 7.63
C LEU A 160 5.95 -16.55 7.97
N LEU A 161 5.30 -17.30 8.87
CA LEU A 161 5.70 -18.65 9.28
C LEU A 161 4.67 -19.65 8.77
N PRO A 162 5.11 -20.85 8.30
CA PRO A 162 4.23 -21.89 7.80
C PRO A 162 3.22 -22.28 8.88
N ARG A 163 1.94 -22.35 8.50
CA ARG A 163 0.85 -22.84 9.36
C ARG A 163 1.12 -24.28 9.75
N ARG A 164 1.29 -24.56 11.04
CA ARG A 164 1.02 -25.89 11.57
C ARG A 164 -0.49 -26.17 11.39
N ALA A 165 -0.79 -27.31 10.78
CA ALA A 165 -2.17 -27.81 10.62
C ALA A 165 -2.86 -27.84 11.98
N GLY A 166 -4.05 -27.23 12.09
CA GLY A 166 -4.90 -27.41 13.29
C GLY A 166 -5.60 -26.15 13.80
N HIS A 167 -6.12 -25.26 12.97
CA HIS A 167 -6.96 -24.16 13.47
C HIS A 167 -8.36 -24.16 12.87
N ARG A 168 -9.30 -24.29 13.81
CA ARG A 168 -10.75 -24.38 13.66
C ARG A 168 -11.36 -23.25 12.82
N HIS A 169 -12.40 -23.59 12.11
CA HIS A 169 -13.27 -22.72 11.31
C HIS A 169 -13.55 -21.36 11.98
N ARG A 170 -13.17 -20.27 11.32
CA ARG A 170 -13.58 -18.93 11.67
C ARG A 170 -14.85 -18.59 10.90
N ARG A 171 -15.82 -17.99 11.59
CA ARG A 171 -17.12 -17.60 11.05
C ARG A 171 -16.94 -16.72 9.81
N PRO A 172 -17.72 -16.93 8.73
CA PRO A 172 -17.71 -16.05 7.57
C PRO A 172 -18.11 -14.62 7.97
N CYS A 173 -17.52 -13.63 7.29
CA CYS A 173 -17.96 -12.26 7.40
C CYS A 173 -19.42 -12.16 6.95
N THR A 174 -20.31 -11.81 7.84
CA THR A 174 -21.67 -11.40 7.45
C THR A 174 -21.56 -10.06 6.73
N PRO A 175 -22.14 -9.90 5.51
CA PRO A 175 -22.20 -8.61 4.85
C PRO A 175 -22.94 -7.63 5.78
N TYR A 176 -22.40 -6.42 5.91
CA TYR A 176 -23.09 -5.31 6.57
C TYR A 176 -24.39 -5.06 5.80
N ARG A 177 -25.53 -5.52 6.35
CA ARG A 177 -26.85 -5.10 5.86
C ARG A 177 -27.03 -3.63 6.25
N ARG A 178 -27.21 -2.76 5.26
CA ARG A 178 -27.80 -1.45 5.52
C ARG A 178 -29.12 -1.69 6.25
N ALA A 179 -29.25 -1.10 7.41
CA ALA A 179 -30.58 -0.88 7.97
C ALA A 179 -31.22 0.18 7.05
N ASP A 180 -32.19 -0.24 6.26
CA ASP A 180 -33.06 0.68 5.53
C ASP A 180 -33.82 1.53 6.57
N ARG A 181 -33.57 2.81 6.54
CA ARG A 181 -34.44 3.86 7.04
C ARG A 181 -34.59 4.92 5.99
#